data_06cacff0ec4e689cb00e5b4bbf787292
#
_entry.id   06cacff0ec4e689cb00e5b4bbf787292
#
_cell.length_a   1.000
_cell.length_b   1.000
_cell.length_c   1.000
_cell.angle_alpha   90.00
_cell.angle_beta   90.00
_cell.angle_gamma   90.00
#
_symmetry.space_group_name_H-M   'P 1'
#
loop_
_entity.id
_entity.type
_entity.pdbx_description
1 polymer ?
#
loop_
_entity_poly.entity_id
_entity_poly.type
_entity_poly.pdbx_seq_one_letter_code
_entity_poly.pdbx_strand_id
1 'polypeptide(L)'
;RCDCVVVWATLNKAMGKTAIRSFIVEKGTPGFSVARLEKKLGIRASDTATLIFDNCRIPRENLLGGKEEVEMDADAAKKSFGGAMQTFDNTRPMVAGMAIGLGQAALDMTRALLAEEGYEDNFGASMGQQTAIQYELEMLEAELEAARLLVYKSAWMMDNKMPNSKEASMGKAKAGRIGNRISLKCVEI
;
A
#
# COMPACT_ATOMS: atom_id res chain seq x y z
N ARG A 1 4.40 -6.23 -18.84
CA ARG A 1 4.53 -7.67 -18.53
C ARG A 1 3.22 -8.29 -18.02
N CYS A 2 2.19 -7.50 -17.73
CA CYS A 2 0.84 -8.03 -17.47
C CYS A 2 0.09 -8.25 -18.77
N ASP A 3 -0.84 -9.21 -18.78
CA ASP A 3 -1.65 -9.52 -19.95
C ASP A 3 -2.95 -8.71 -20.02
N CYS A 4 -3.35 -8.14 -18.87
CA CYS A 4 -4.48 -7.20 -18.79
C CYS A 4 -4.24 -6.14 -17.70
N VAL A 5 -4.99 -5.05 -17.79
CA VAL A 5 -5.03 -4.00 -16.77
C VAL A 5 -6.47 -3.69 -16.39
N VAL A 6 -6.70 -3.40 -15.12
CA VAL A 6 -7.98 -2.85 -14.66
C VAL A 6 -7.89 -1.33 -14.67
N VAL A 7 -8.78 -0.69 -15.43
CA VAL A 7 -8.82 0.76 -15.61
C VAL A 7 -10.08 1.33 -14.99
N TRP A 8 -9.95 2.34 -14.15
CA TRP A 8 -11.09 3.15 -13.71
C TRP A 8 -11.24 4.35 -14.62
N ALA A 9 -12.36 4.42 -15.31
CA ALA A 9 -12.67 5.51 -16.22
C ALA A 9 -14.09 6.01 -15.99
N THR A 10 -14.37 7.26 -16.36
CA THR A 10 -15.71 7.83 -16.27
C THR A 10 -16.47 7.64 -17.58
N LEU A 11 -17.70 7.18 -17.48
CA LEU A 11 -18.63 7.12 -18.61
C LEU A 11 -19.16 8.50 -18.99
N ASN A 12 -19.19 9.45 -18.05
CA ASN A 12 -19.68 10.81 -18.28
C ASN A 12 -18.97 11.80 -17.34
N LYS A 13 -18.16 12.70 -17.91
CA LYS A 13 -17.41 13.70 -17.15
C LYS A 13 -18.32 14.66 -16.37
N ALA A 14 -19.49 14.99 -16.89
CA ALA A 14 -20.43 15.91 -16.23
C ALA A 14 -21.03 15.32 -14.95
N MET A 15 -21.06 14.01 -14.82
CA MET A 15 -21.60 13.29 -13.66
C MET A 15 -20.54 13.02 -12.56
N GLY A 16 -19.31 13.47 -12.76
CA GLY A 16 -18.24 13.35 -11.77
C GLY A 16 -18.00 11.91 -11.34
N LYS A 17 -17.91 11.70 -10.01
CA LYS A 17 -17.53 10.39 -9.41
C LYS A 17 -18.60 9.30 -9.59
N THR A 18 -19.85 9.66 -9.86
CA THR A 18 -20.97 8.71 -10.01
C THR A 18 -20.82 7.84 -11.25
N ALA A 19 -20.19 8.38 -12.28
CA ALA A 19 -20.02 7.73 -13.57
C ALA A 19 -18.73 6.90 -13.69
N ILE A 20 -17.94 6.79 -12.61
CA ILE A 20 -16.72 5.98 -12.63
C ILE A 20 -17.07 4.49 -12.62
N ARG A 21 -16.47 3.76 -13.55
CA ARG A 21 -16.59 2.31 -13.69
C ARG A 21 -15.22 1.68 -13.88
N SER A 22 -15.13 0.39 -13.60
CA SER A 22 -13.91 -0.40 -13.77
C SER A 22 -14.01 -1.24 -15.05
N PHE A 23 -12.97 -1.24 -15.84
CA PHE A 23 -12.88 -1.95 -17.11
C PHE A 23 -11.64 -2.83 -17.15
N ILE A 24 -11.76 -4.01 -17.76
CA ILE A 24 -10.61 -4.85 -18.09
C ILE A 24 -10.16 -4.50 -19.51
N VAL A 25 -8.89 -4.13 -19.66
CA VAL A 25 -8.27 -3.89 -20.96
C VAL A 25 -7.14 -4.88 -21.16
N GLU A 26 -7.26 -5.69 -22.21
CA GLU A 26 -6.28 -6.71 -22.55
C GLU A 26 -5.10 -6.10 -23.30
N LYS A 27 -3.95 -6.73 -23.13
CA LYS A 27 -2.75 -6.40 -23.88
C LYS A 27 -2.99 -6.65 -25.39
N GLY A 28 -2.60 -5.69 -26.21
CA GLY A 28 -2.81 -5.75 -27.65
C GLY A 28 -4.16 -5.18 -28.12
N THR A 29 -5.02 -4.71 -27.20
CA THR A 29 -6.23 -3.97 -27.60
C THR A 29 -5.83 -2.75 -28.43
N PRO A 30 -6.42 -2.55 -29.63
CA PRO A 30 -6.13 -1.38 -30.46
C PRO A 30 -6.36 -0.07 -29.69
N GLY A 31 -5.41 0.85 -29.78
CA GLY A 31 -5.43 2.11 -29.03
C GLY A 31 -4.91 2.02 -27.60
N PHE A 32 -4.54 0.84 -27.10
CA PHE A 32 -3.85 0.68 -25.82
C PHE A 32 -2.35 0.50 -26.02
N SER A 33 -1.54 1.33 -25.39
CA SER A 33 -0.07 1.24 -25.46
C SER A 33 0.61 1.63 -24.15
N VAL A 34 1.84 1.14 -23.98
CA VAL A 34 2.73 1.52 -22.88
C VAL A 34 3.67 2.61 -23.39
N ALA A 35 3.54 3.82 -22.85
CA ALA A 35 4.39 4.95 -23.25
C ALA A 35 5.81 4.78 -22.72
N ARG A 36 5.96 4.44 -21.45
CA ARG A 36 7.25 4.19 -20.81
C ARG A 36 7.12 3.36 -19.55
N LEU A 37 8.22 2.69 -19.20
CA LEU A 37 8.41 2.08 -17.88
C LEU A 37 9.12 3.07 -16.96
N GLU A 38 8.62 3.21 -15.74
CA GLU A 38 9.17 4.13 -14.76
C GLU A 38 10.42 3.54 -14.08
N LYS A 39 11.47 4.36 -13.95
CA LYS A 39 12.65 4.03 -13.16
C LYS A 39 12.36 4.35 -11.70
N LYS A 40 12.26 3.33 -10.85
CA LYS A 40 11.90 3.48 -9.43
C LYS A 40 13.10 3.29 -8.52
N LEU A 41 13.07 3.94 -7.34
CA LEU A 41 14.06 3.74 -6.28
C LEU A 41 14.01 2.33 -5.69
N GLY A 42 12.81 1.78 -5.49
CA GLY A 42 12.59 0.45 -4.92
C GLY A 42 11.49 -0.31 -5.65
N ILE A 43 11.28 -1.57 -5.23
CA ILE A 43 10.30 -2.50 -5.81
C ILE A 43 10.46 -2.60 -7.33
N ARG A 44 11.70 -2.72 -7.79
CA ARG A 44 12.04 -2.70 -9.23
C ARG A 44 11.58 -3.95 -9.98
N ALA A 45 11.36 -5.04 -9.26
CA ALA A 45 10.83 -6.28 -9.83
C ALA A 45 9.35 -6.18 -10.24
N SER A 46 8.61 -5.21 -9.67
CA SER A 46 7.24 -4.87 -10.07
C SER A 46 7.27 -3.67 -10.99
N ASP A 47 6.96 -3.85 -12.26
CA ASP A 47 6.95 -2.76 -13.25
C ASP A 47 5.88 -1.72 -12.90
N THR A 48 6.21 -0.47 -13.11
CA THR A 48 5.28 0.66 -13.11
C THR A 48 5.41 1.36 -14.46
N ALA A 49 4.29 1.65 -15.11
CA ALA A 49 4.29 2.19 -16.46
C ALA A 49 3.29 3.32 -16.62
N THR A 50 3.59 4.22 -17.53
CA THR A 50 2.61 5.18 -18.06
C THR A 50 1.88 4.50 -19.21
N LEU A 51 0.55 4.41 -19.11
CA LEU A 51 -0.32 3.80 -20.09
C LEU A 51 -1.06 4.87 -20.88
N ILE A 52 -1.21 4.65 -22.20
CA ILE A 52 -1.96 5.52 -23.09
C ILE A 52 -3.15 4.73 -23.65
N PHE A 53 -4.31 5.37 -23.64
CA PHE A 53 -5.55 4.89 -24.25
C PHE A 53 -6.01 5.95 -25.26
N ASP A 54 -5.84 5.67 -26.54
CA ASP A 54 -6.24 6.54 -27.63
C ASP A 54 -7.27 5.83 -28.51
N ASN A 55 -8.52 6.31 -28.48
CA ASN A 55 -9.64 5.66 -29.16
C ASN A 55 -9.72 4.15 -28.91
N CYS A 56 -9.29 3.71 -27.71
CA CYS A 56 -9.28 2.32 -27.30
C CYS A 56 -10.70 1.83 -27.07
N ARG A 57 -11.20 0.99 -27.97
CA ARG A 57 -12.53 0.38 -27.88
C ARG A 57 -12.43 -0.97 -27.21
N ILE A 58 -13.18 -1.16 -26.14
CA ILE A 58 -13.23 -2.41 -25.38
C ILE A 58 -14.64 -3.01 -25.45
N PRO A 59 -14.76 -4.35 -25.43
CA PRO A 59 -16.05 -5.03 -25.39
C PRO A 59 -16.85 -4.68 -24.15
N ARG A 60 -18.18 -4.69 -24.25
CA ARG A 60 -19.08 -4.39 -23.13
C ARG A 60 -18.92 -5.38 -21.97
N GLU A 61 -18.64 -6.63 -22.28
CA GLU A 61 -18.39 -7.70 -21.31
C GLU A 61 -17.17 -7.42 -20.40
N ASN A 62 -16.25 -6.56 -20.83
CA ASN A 62 -15.09 -6.15 -20.05
C ASN A 62 -15.42 -5.08 -19.00
N LEU A 63 -16.67 -4.62 -18.92
CA LEU A 63 -17.16 -3.75 -17.86
C LEU A 63 -17.37 -4.58 -16.58
N LEU A 64 -16.59 -4.31 -15.55
CA LEU A 64 -16.74 -4.98 -14.28
C LEU A 64 -18.00 -4.52 -13.55
N GLY A 65 -18.80 -5.48 -13.08
CA GLY A 65 -20.07 -5.22 -12.42
C GLY A 65 -21.28 -5.04 -13.33
N GLY A 66 -21.10 -5.03 -14.66
CA GLY A 66 -22.15 -5.15 -15.68
C GLY A 66 -23.18 -4.01 -15.79
N LYS A 67 -23.06 -2.95 -14.97
CA LYS A 67 -24.02 -1.83 -14.95
C LYS A 67 -23.46 -0.60 -15.66
N GLU A 68 -23.90 -0.37 -16.89
CA GLU A 68 -23.60 0.87 -17.62
C GLU A 68 -24.50 2.03 -17.19
N GLU A 69 -25.69 1.75 -16.70
CA GLU A 69 -26.63 2.77 -16.28
C GLU A 69 -26.05 3.61 -15.15
N VAL A 70 -25.96 4.90 -15.40
CA VAL A 70 -25.50 5.88 -14.42
C VAL A 70 -26.76 6.53 -13.86
N GLU A 71 -27.24 5.98 -12.76
CA GLU A 71 -28.34 6.59 -12.01
C GLU A 71 -27.86 7.92 -11.41
N MET A 72 -28.65 8.97 -11.58
CA MET A 72 -28.34 10.33 -11.04
C MET A 72 -28.61 10.44 -9.53
N ASP A 73 -28.86 9.32 -8.85
CA ASP A 73 -29.10 9.30 -7.42
C ASP A 73 -27.79 9.39 -6.63
N ALA A 74 -27.79 10.22 -5.59
CA ALA A 74 -26.64 10.43 -4.71
C ALA A 74 -26.18 9.14 -3.98
N ASP A 75 -27.09 8.18 -3.77
CA ASP A 75 -26.77 6.90 -3.14
C ASP A 75 -26.14 5.91 -4.11
N ALA A 76 -26.53 5.93 -5.39
CA ALA A 76 -25.85 5.18 -6.45
C ALA A 76 -24.43 5.70 -6.68
N ALA A 77 -24.21 7.01 -6.54
CA ALA A 77 -22.91 7.65 -6.56
C ALA A 77 -21.97 7.14 -5.47
N LYS A 78 -22.46 7.07 -4.25
CA LYS A 78 -21.70 6.56 -3.10
C LYS A 78 -21.33 5.09 -3.30
N LYS A 79 -22.22 4.25 -3.85
CA LYS A 79 -21.95 2.83 -4.11
C LYS A 79 -20.89 2.62 -5.19
N SER A 80 -20.92 3.38 -6.27
CA SER A 80 -20.02 3.24 -7.42
C SER A 80 -18.58 3.66 -7.06
N PHE A 81 -18.39 4.84 -6.47
CA PHE A 81 -17.09 5.31 -6.00
C PHE A 81 -16.64 4.59 -4.73
N GLY A 82 -17.60 4.16 -3.89
CA GLY A 82 -17.35 3.38 -2.68
C GLY A 82 -16.61 2.08 -2.96
N GLY A 83 -16.92 1.38 -4.06
CA GLY A 83 -16.22 0.16 -4.46
C GLY A 83 -14.73 0.38 -4.76
N ALA A 84 -14.38 1.46 -5.47
CA ALA A 84 -12.99 1.82 -5.71
C ALA A 84 -12.27 2.19 -4.41
N MET A 85 -12.91 2.98 -3.54
CA MET A 85 -12.35 3.35 -2.24
C MET A 85 -12.18 2.15 -1.32
N GLN A 86 -13.11 1.22 -1.32
CA GLN A 86 -13.01 -0.03 -0.56
C GLN A 86 -11.84 -0.88 -1.02
N THR A 87 -11.55 -0.92 -2.32
CA THR A 87 -10.35 -1.59 -2.84
C THR A 87 -9.08 -1.00 -2.24
N PHE A 88 -8.97 0.34 -2.17
CA PHE A 88 -7.84 1.00 -1.53
C PHE A 88 -7.78 0.73 -0.02
N ASP A 89 -8.91 0.75 0.68
CA ASP A 89 -8.97 0.47 2.11
C ASP A 89 -8.53 -0.96 2.42
N ASN A 90 -8.85 -1.92 1.55
CA ASN A 90 -8.45 -3.32 1.68
C ASN A 90 -6.97 -3.55 1.33
N THR A 91 -6.39 -2.78 0.41
CA THR A 91 -4.99 -2.95 -0.01
C THR A 91 -3.99 -2.17 0.84
N ARG A 92 -4.39 -1.08 1.51
CA ARG A 92 -3.51 -0.29 2.39
C ARG A 92 -2.85 -1.11 3.50
N PRO A 93 -3.55 -1.99 4.24
CA PRO A 93 -2.91 -2.84 5.26
C PRO A 93 -1.84 -3.77 4.68
N MET A 94 -2.05 -4.32 3.48
CA MET A 94 -1.07 -5.18 2.81
C MET A 94 0.22 -4.42 2.47
N VAL A 95 0.09 -3.22 1.89
CA VAL A 95 1.25 -2.35 1.60
C VAL A 95 1.95 -1.90 2.89
N ALA A 96 1.19 -1.62 3.94
CA ALA A 96 1.74 -1.30 5.26
C ALA A 96 2.53 -2.48 5.85
N GLY A 97 2.04 -3.71 5.68
CA GLY A 97 2.73 -4.94 6.07
C GLY A 97 4.09 -5.10 5.41
N MET A 98 4.22 -4.72 4.13
CA MET A 98 5.52 -4.72 3.44
C MET A 98 6.54 -3.77 4.11
N ALA A 99 6.09 -2.57 4.51
CA ALA A 99 6.96 -1.60 5.18
C ALA A 99 7.36 -2.08 6.59
N ILE A 100 6.45 -2.74 7.31
CA ILE A 100 6.73 -3.36 8.62
C ILE A 100 7.76 -4.49 8.47
N GLY A 101 7.58 -5.37 7.50
CA GLY A 101 8.51 -6.47 7.23
C GLY A 101 9.90 -5.97 6.87
N LEU A 102 10.01 -4.90 6.08
CA LEU A 102 11.28 -4.26 5.77
C LEU A 102 11.96 -3.69 7.03
N GLY A 103 11.19 -2.98 7.86
CA GLY A 103 11.69 -2.42 9.12
C GLY A 103 12.18 -3.51 10.08
N GLN A 104 11.43 -4.60 10.21
CA GLN A 104 11.83 -5.75 11.03
C GLN A 104 13.13 -6.37 10.52
N ALA A 105 13.22 -6.65 9.23
CA ALA A 105 14.42 -7.24 8.64
C ALA A 105 15.66 -6.36 8.83
N ALA A 106 15.51 -5.03 8.77
CA ALA A 106 16.61 -4.10 9.02
C ALA A 106 17.07 -4.15 10.49
N LEU A 107 16.14 -4.16 11.45
CA LEU A 107 16.48 -4.30 12.88
C LEU A 107 17.17 -5.63 13.18
N ASP A 108 16.63 -6.73 12.65
CA ASP A 108 17.18 -8.07 12.87
C ASP A 108 18.61 -8.17 12.32
N MET A 109 18.84 -7.64 11.10
CA MET A 109 20.16 -7.61 10.48
C MET A 109 21.14 -6.75 11.28
N THR A 110 20.72 -5.56 11.73
CA THR A 110 21.56 -4.66 12.54
C THR A 110 21.98 -5.33 13.83
N ARG A 111 21.04 -5.98 14.54
CA ARG A 111 21.37 -6.73 15.77
C ARG A 111 22.35 -7.87 15.50
N ALA A 112 22.17 -8.60 14.40
CA ALA A 112 23.09 -9.67 14.04
C ALA A 112 24.50 -9.14 13.78
N LEU A 113 24.64 -8.05 13.03
CA LEU A 113 25.95 -7.42 12.76
C LEU A 113 26.61 -6.89 14.05
N LEU A 114 25.83 -6.24 14.94
CA LEU A 114 26.34 -5.77 16.22
C LEU A 114 26.82 -6.92 17.12
N ALA A 115 26.09 -8.05 17.11
CA ALA A 115 26.51 -9.24 17.86
C ALA A 115 27.83 -9.82 17.34
N GLU A 116 28.05 -9.82 16.00
CA GLU A 116 29.33 -10.21 15.39
C GLU A 116 30.49 -9.31 15.83
N GLU A 117 30.22 -8.01 16.07
CA GLU A 117 31.18 -7.03 16.59
C GLU A 117 31.33 -7.07 18.12
N GLY A 118 30.65 -8.00 18.79
CA GLY A 118 30.76 -8.22 20.25
C GLY A 118 29.83 -7.33 21.10
N TYR A 119 28.83 -6.68 20.46
CA TYR A 119 27.78 -5.99 21.20
C TYR A 119 26.76 -7.00 21.74
N GLU A 120 26.61 -7.05 23.07
CA GLU A 120 25.56 -7.85 23.71
C GLU A 120 24.25 -7.04 23.76
N ASP A 121 23.17 -7.65 23.32
CA ASP A 121 21.82 -7.08 23.41
C ASP A 121 21.26 -7.37 24.83
N ASN A 122 21.41 -6.43 25.76
CA ASN A 122 20.88 -6.51 27.12
C ASN A 122 19.44 -6.00 27.16
N PHE A 123 18.53 -6.71 26.48
CA PHE A 123 17.12 -6.41 26.50
C PHE A 123 16.58 -6.40 27.95
N GLY A 124 15.99 -5.29 28.36
CA GLY A 124 15.46 -5.12 29.71
C GLY A 124 16.47 -4.62 30.78
N ALA A 125 17.68 -4.25 30.38
CA ALA A 125 18.59 -3.53 31.28
C ALA A 125 17.96 -2.19 31.71
N SER A 126 18.29 -1.75 32.95
CA SER A 126 17.82 -0.45 33.41
C SER A 126 18.37 0.68 32.53
N MET A 127 17.59 1.76 32.39
CA MET A 127 17.90 2.89 31.48
C MET A 127 19.31 3.46 31.69
N GLY A 128 19.87 3.36 32.91
CA GLY A 128 21.25 3.78 33.22
C GLY A 128 22.34 2.79 32.80
N GLN A 129 21.99 1.61 32.33
CA GLN A 129 22.88 0.55 31.90
C GLN A 129 22.83 0.29 30.38
N GLN A 130 21.88 0.91 29.69
CA GLN A 130 21.77 0.80 28.25
C GLN A 130 22.78 1.70 27.54
N THR A 131 23.34 1.20 26.44
CA THR A 131 24.08 2.04 25.51
C THR A 131 23.11 2.89 24.67
N ALA A 132 23.63 3.97 24.08
CA ALA A 132 22.81 4.80 23.17
C ALA A 132 22.27 3.99 21.98
N ILE A 133 23.03 3.03 21.46
CA ILE A 133 22.62 2.14 20.36
C ILE A 133 21.48 1.24 20.82
N GLN A 134 21.57 0.61 21.99
CA GLN A 134 20.50 -0.25 22.51
C GLN A 134 19.20 0.52 22.70
N TYR A 135 19.27 1.70 23.32
CA TYR A 135 18.11 2.57 23.50
C TYR A 135 17.45 2.94 22.16
N GLU A 136 18.24 3.34 21.16
CA GLU A 136 17.71 3.67 19.83
C GLU A 136 17.03 2.45 19.17
N LEU A 137 17.63 1.27 19.22
CA LEU A 137 17.05 0.05 18.66
C LEU A 137 15.74 -0.34 19.35
N GLU A 138 15.66 -0.26 20.67
CA GLU A 138 14.44 -0.54 21.42
C GLU A 138 13.32 0.46 21.09
N MET A 139 13.65 1.75 20.97
CA MET A 139 12.69 2.77 20.59
C MET A 139 12.16 2.56 19.16
N LEU A 140 13.04 2.18 18.23
CA LEU A 140 12.63 1.87 16.85
C LEU A 140 11.73 0.64 16.80
N GLU A 141 12.02 -0.38 17.59
CA GLU A 141 11.19 -1.58 17.69
C GLU A 141 9.81 -1.28 18.29
N ALA A 142 9.76 -0.53 19.39
CA ALA A 142 8.49 -0.10 20.00
C ALA A 142 7.61 0.68 18.99
N GLU A 143 8.21 1.58 18.21
CA GLU A 143 7.53 2.31 17.16
C GLU A 143 7.04 1.41 16.01
N LEU A 144 7.82 0.38 15.65
CA LEU A 144 7.46 -0.60 14.64
C LEU A 144 6.29 -1.46 15.12
N GLU A 145 6.32 -1.90 16.37
CA GLU A 145 5.25 -2.68 16.98
C GLU A 145 3.94 -1.87 17.06
N ALA A 146 4.02 -0.60 17.43
CA ALA A 146 2.85 0.30 17.39
C ALA A 146 2.26 0.43 15.98
N ALA A 147 3.10 0.46 14.94
CA ALA A 147 2.64 0.45 13.55
C ALA A 147 2.00 -0.89 13.18
N ARG A 148 2.58 -2.02 13.61
CA ARG A 148 2.08 -3.37 13.40
C ARG A 148 0.69 -3.56 13.97
N LEU A 149 0.47 -3.12 15.21
CA LEU A 149 -0.82 -3.19 15.89
C LEU A 149 -1.90 -2.37 15.17
N LEU A 150 -1.57 -1.20 14.64
CA LEU A 150 -2.50 -0.40 13.83
C LEU A 150 -2.89 -1.12 12.52
N VAL A 151 -1.93 -1.77 11.88
CA VAL A 151 -2.17 -2.54 10.65
C VAL A 151 -3.03 -3.77 10.94
N TYR A 152 -2.73 -4.50 12.00
CA TYR A 152 -3.54 -5.65 12.42
C TYR A 152 -4.96 -5.25 12.80
N LYS A 153 -5.14 -4.14 13.53
CA LYS A 153 -6.47 -3.60 13.81
C LYS A 153 -7.25 -3.33 12.53
N SER A 154 -6.62 -2.69 11.54
CA SER A 154 -7.27 -2.39 10.26
C SER A 154 -7.64 -3.66 9.49
N ALA A 155 -6.76 -4.68 9.47
CA ALA A 155 -7.02 -5.96 8.84
C ALA A 155 -8.16 -6.71 9.55
N TRP A 156 -8.14 -6.77 10.88
CA TRP A 156 -9.20 -7.37 11.67
C TRP A 156 -10.57 -6.71 11.43
N MET A 157 -10.60 -5.37 11.34
CA MET A 157 -11.84 -4.65 11.00
C MET A 157 -12.35 -5.05 9.62
N MET A 158 -11.46 -5.22 8.64
CA MET A 158 -11.81 -5.67 7.29
C MET A 158 -12.43 -7.08 7.33
N ASP A 159 -11.82 -8.02 8.02
CA ASP A 159 -12.31 -9.40 8.16
C ASP A 159 -13.69 -9.45 8.81
N ASN A 160 -13.95 -8.54 9.75
CA ASN A 160 -15.24 -8.42 10.43
C ASN A 160 -16.22 -7.47 9.70
N LYS A 161 -15.95 -7.10 8.43
CA LYS A 161 -16.80 -6.24 7.60
C LYS A 161 -17.12 -4.87 8.22
N MET A 162 -16.24 -4.38 9.06
CA MET A 162 -16.32 -3.06 9.70
C MET A 162 -15.67 -2.00 8.79
N PRO A 163 -16.18 -0.76 8.76
CA PRO A 163 -15.52 0.36 8.07
C PRO A 163 -14.13 0.61 8.66
N ASN A 164 -13.07 0.51 7.86
CA ASN A 164 -11.68 0.60 8.31
C ASN A 164 -10.84 1.68 7.60
N SER A 165 -11.45 2.57 6.82
CA SER A 165 -10.75 3.55 5.97
C SER A 165 -9.78 4.43 6.76
N LYS A 166 -10.18 4.85 7.97
CA LYS A 166 -9.36 5.65 8.89
C LYS A 166 -8.16 4.84 9.38
N GLU A 167 -8.41 3.65 9.91
CA GLU A 167 -7.39 2.76 10.48
C GLU A 167 -6.40 2.28 9.40
N ALA A 168 -6.89 1.93 8.22
CA ALA A 168 -6.07 1.57 7.07
C ALA A 168 -5.14 2.72 6.63
N SER A 169 -5.66 3.95 6.63
CA SER A 169 -4.87 5.14 6.28
C SER A 169 -3.82 5.45 7.36
N MET A 170 -4.19 5.39 8.64
CA MET A 170 -3.28 5.60 9.77
C MET A 170 -2.17 4.54 9.81
N GLY A 171 -2.55 3.25 9.66
CA GLY A 171 -1.61 2.13 9.64
C GLY A 171 -0.58 2.26 8.52
N LYS A 172 -1.04 2.57 7.29
CA LYS A 172 -0.14 2.79 6.15
C LYS A 172 0.80 3.97 6.37
N ALA A 173 0.31 5.10 6.88
CA ALA A 173 1.12 6.29 7.12
C ALA A 173 2.18 6.05 8.21
N LYS A 174 1.79 5.40 9.31
CA LYS A 174 2.72 5.05 10.41
C LYS A 174 3.76 4.04 9.95
N ALA A 175 3.35 2.95 9.30
CA ALA A 175 4.25 1.89 8.82
C ALA A 175 5.28 2.43 7.80
N GLY A 176 4.85 3.22 6.82
CA GLY A 176 5.77 3.80 5.83
C GLY A 176 6.79 4.75 6.47
N ARG A 177 6.36 5.56 7.45
CA ARG A 177 7.26 6.49 8.14
C ARG A 177 8.28 5.75 9.00
N ILE A 178 7.84 4.77 9.79
CA ILE A 178 8.74 4.05 10.68
C ILE A 178 9.68 3.11 9.91
N GLY A 179 9.20 2.43 8.87
CA GLY A 179 10.05 1.60 8.02
C GLY A 179 11.18 2.39 7.36
N ASN A 180 10.90 3.61 6.88
CA ASN A 180 11.91 4.52 6.36
C ASN A 180 12.91 4.95 7.46
N ARG A 181 12.41 5.37 8.64
CA ARG A 181 13.27 5.79 9.77
C ARG A 181 14.20 4.65 10.21
N ILE A 182 13.66 3.44 10.36
CA ILE A 182 14.45 2.26 10.76
C ILE A 182 15.53 1.99 9.72
N SER A 183 15.18 1.94 8.43
CA SER A 183 16.16 1.64 7.37
C SER A 183 17.32 2.64 7.35
N LEU A 184 17.05 3.93 7.58
CA LEU A 184 18.10 4.95 7.65
C LEU A 184 18.96 4.81 8.92
N LYS A 185 18.31 4.60 10.08
CA LYS A 185 19.03 4.47 11.35
C LYS A 185 19.90 3.22 11.42
N CYS A 186 19.42 2.09 10.89
CA CYS A 186 20.19 0.87 10.80
C CYS A 186 21.43 0.97 9.90
N VAL A 187 21.47 1.92 8.97
CA VAL A 187 22.67 2.22 8.17
C VAL A 187 23.64 3.17 8.88
N GLU A 188 23.12 4.01 9.80
CA GLU A 188 23.94 4.92 10.61
C GLU A 188 24.64 4.22 11.78
N ILE A 189 24.05 3.15 12.31
CA ILE A 189 24.59 2.32 13.40
C ILE A 189 25.68 1.41 12.88
#